data_5ef9806056e84d05df621ccf9d0b914d
#
_entry.id   5ef9806056e84d05df621ccf9d0b914d
#
_cell.length_a   1.000
_cell.length_b   1.000
_cell.length_c   1.000
_cell.angle_alpha   90.00
_cell.angle_beta   90.00
_cell.angle_gamma   90.00
#
_symmetry.space_group_name_H-M   'P 1'
#
loop_
_entity.id
_entity.type
_entity.pdbx_description
1 polymer ?
#
loop_
_entity_poly.entity_id
_entity_poly.type
_entity_poly.pdbx_seq_one_letter_code
_entity_poly.pdbx_strand_id
1 'polypeptide(L)'
;MEAEHVDANNYYGVTVANGMIGIVSSPNPFEVKDVVLAGTYDQYGRGMVSNFLHSFNLLNAYLEIDGDRIDSRNISNFKQVLDMHHANFTTSFDYGDKASVSYTYYALRQLPFTVLMNISILAKRDIQITAASVMEAPDALKDVQNYYNEIETNKEVFPLLTSSAQSPTGKLLMCASNTFIFNEKGVNEPKVIHELWDSNMHFMKFTKKLNAGEKYSFAIAGSSITSAQMNDPMNEVQRMTIFARLEGVNRLIAKHDSAWNDLWKSDITIEGDEQSQQDIHSMLYHLYSFVRSGSSLS
;
A
#
# COMPACT_ATOMS: atom_id res chain seq x y z
N MET A 1 15.47 -10.77 -3.56
CA MET A 1 14.79 -11.73 -4.48
C MET A 1 14.20 -10.96 -5.64
N GLU A 2 14.37 -11.45 -6.86
CA GLU A 2 13.95 -10.76 -8.10
C GLU A 2 13.14 -11.70 -8.99
N ALA A 3 12.15 -11.14 -9.71
CA ALA A 3 11.38 -11.82 -10.74
C ALA A 3 11.20 -10.88 -11.95
N GLU A 4 11.51 -11.37 -13.15
CA GLU A 4 11.34 -10.65 -14.42
C GLU A 4 10.14 -11.16 -15.21
N HIS A 5 9.63 -12.35 -14.85
CA HIS A 5 8.44 -12.95 -15.42
C HIS A 5 7.51 -13.41 -14.33
N VAL A 6 6.24 -13.05 -14.46
CA VAL A 6 5.19 -13.42 -13.52
C VAL A 6 4.11 -14.18 -14.27
N ASP A 7 3.89 -15.45 -13.88
CA ASP A 7 2.72 -16.20 -14.33
C ASP A 7 1.51 -15.80 -13.47
N ALA A 8 0.63 -14.99 -14.03
CA ALA A 8 -0.56 -14.51 -13.34
C ALA A 8 -1.49 -15.65 -12.85
N ASN A 9 -1.45 -16.81 -13.52
CA ASN A 9 -2.26 -17.97 -13.14
C ASN A 9 -1.68 -18.76 -11.97
N ASN A 10 -0.40 -18.53 -11.63
CA ASN A 10 0.33 -19.22 -10.57
C ASN A 10 1.06 -18.23 -9.65
N TYR A 11 0.46 -17.07 -9.42
CA TYR A 11 1.04 -16.02 -8.58
C TYR A 11 0.41 -16.03 -7.18
N TYR A 12 1.19 -16.40 -6.19
CA TYR A 12 0.74 -16.43 -4.80
C TYR A 12 0.88 -15.09 -4.07
N GLY A 13 1.68 -14.19 -4.62
CA GLY A 13 1.99 -12.87 -4.06
C GLY A 13 3.17 -12.89 -3.09
N VAL A 14 3.86 -11.75 -3.04
CA VAL A 14 4.90 -11.47 -2.04
C VAL A 14 4.28 -10.68 -0.92
N THR A 15 4.54 -11.09 0.33
CA THR A 15 4.02 -10.40 1.51
C THR A 15 5.04 -9.41 2.04
N VAL A 16 4.60 -8.16 2.22
CA VAL A 16 5.30 -7.11 2.97
C VAL A 16 4.47 -6.79 4.20
N ALA A 17 5.03 -6.99 5.40
CA ALA A 17 4.27 -6.84 6.64
C ALA A 17 5.12 -6.26 7.78
N ASN A 18 4.45 -5.79 8.84
CA ASN A 18 5.08 -5.18 10.00
C ASN A 18 4.63 -5.75 11.36
N GLY A 19 3.93 -6.89 11.33
CA GLY A 19 3.37 -7.55 12.50
C GLY A 19 1.96 -7.08 12.89
N MET A 20 1.41 -6.04 12.25
CA MET A 20 0.04 -5.56 12.49
C MET A 20 -0.75 -5.43 11.19
N ILE A 21 -0.12 -5.02 10.12
CA ILE A 21 -0.69 -4.96 8.78
C ILE A 21 0.23 -5.66 7.80
N GLY A 22 -0.35 -6.40 6.87
CA GLY A 22 0.35 -7.06 5.77
C GLY A 22 -0.29 -6.74 4.43
N ILE A 23 0.55 -6.57 3.41
CA ILE A 23 0.18 -6.36 2.02
C ILE A 23 0.63 -7.58 1.23
N VAL A 24 -0.25 -8.17 0.45
CA VAL A 24 0.08 -9.23 -0.51
C VAL A 24 0.07 -8.63 -1.91
N SER A 25 1.19 -8.72 -2.61
CA SER A 25 1.32 -8.15 -3.96
C SER A 25 0.44 -8.86 -5.00
N SER A 26 0.13 -8.16 -6.09
CA SER A 26 -0.57 -8.67 -7.27
C SER A 26 0.39 -8.82 -8.46
N PRO A 27 0.10 -9.71 -9.42
CA PRO A 27 0.82 -9.75 -10.69
C PRO A 27 0.47 -8.56 -11.59
N ASN A 28 -0.66 -7.92 -11.36
CA ASN A 28 -1.09 -6.76 -12.13
C ASN A 28 -0.45 -5.47 -11.61
N PRO A 29 -0.02 -4.57 -12.50
CA PRO A 29 0.52 -3.28 -12.09
C PRO A 29 -0.46 -2.48 -11.22
N PHE A 30 0.08 -1.85 -10.17
CA PHE A 30 -0.64 -0.98 -9.23
C PHE A 30 -1.76 -1.63 -8.43
N GLU A 31 -1.92 -2.95 -8.51
CA GLU A 31 -2.88 -3.69 -7.70
C GLU A 31 -2.20 -4.36 -6.52
N VAL A 32 -2.92 -4.45 -5.44
CA VAL A 32 -2.62 -5.25 -4.24
C VAL A 32 -3.67 -6.35 -4.18
N LYS A 33 -3.23 -7.59 -4.01
CA LYS A 33 -4.14 -8.74 -3.92
C LYS A 33 -4.96 -8.70 -2.64
N ASP A 34 -4.27 -8.53 -1.52
CA ASP A 34 -4.88 -8.56 -0.19
C ASP A 34 -4.20 -7.57 0.76
N VAL A 35 -5.01 -7.01 1.66
CA VAL A 35 -4.53 -6.32 2.86
C VAL A 35 -5.11 -7.02 4.07
N VAL A 36 -4.25 -7.41 5.01
CA VAL A 36 -4.66 -8.16 6.20
C VAL A 36 -4.21 -7.46 7.47
N LEU A 37 -5.01 -7.56 8.52
CA LEU A 37 -4.72 -7.03 9.85
C LEU A 37 -4.55 -8.18 10.84
N ALA A 38 -3.49 -8.14 11.63
CA ALA A 38 -3.24 -9.12 12.67
C ALA A 38 -4.40 -9.14 13.70
N GLY A 39 -4.82 -10.35 14.09
CA GLY A 39 -5.88 -10.53 15.09
C GLY A 39 -7.30 -10.18 14.62
N THR A 40 -7.53 -10.05 13.31
CA THR A 40 -8.85 -9.72 12.76
C THR A 40 -9.52 -10.93 12.15
N TYR A 41 -10.51 -11.49 12.88
CA TYR A 41 -11.22 -12.71 12.52
C TYR A 41 -12.72 -12.53 12.66
N ASP A 42 -13.49 -13.22 11.82
CA ASP A 42 -14.94 -13.36 11.99
C ASP A 42 -15.44 -14.66 11.37
N GLN A 43 -16.68 -15.01 11.63
CA GLN A 43 -17.34 -16.19 11.08
C GLN A 43 -17.96 -15.86 9.73
N TYR A 44 -17.52 -16.49 8.66
CA TYR A 44 -18.10 -16.34 7.33
C TYR A 44 -17.75 -17.51 6.41
N GLY A 45 -18.37 -17.52 5.22
CA GLY A 45 -18.18 -18.56 4.23
C GLY A 45 -18.91 -19.86 4.56
N ARG A 46 -18.52 -20.94 3.92
CA ARG A 46 -19.16 -22.25 4.09
C ARG A 46 -18.92 -22.78 5.50
N GLY A 47 -20.00 -23.10 6.21
CA GLY A 47 -19.96 -23.66 7.56
C GLY A 47 -19.81 -22.61 8.67
N MET A 48 -19.76 -21.31 8.34
CA MET A 48 -19.64 -20.22 9.31
C MET A 48 -18.47 -20.43 10.30
N VAL A 49 -17.35 -20.91 9.80
CA VAL A 49 -16.14 -21.08 10.60
C VAL A 49 -15.43 -19.74 10.76
N SER A 50 -14.63 -19.62 11.82
CA SER A 50 -13.79 -18.44 12.03
C SER A 50 -12.67 -18.41 10.99
N ASN A 51 -12.62 -17.33 10.22
CA ASN A 51 -11.59 -17.05 9.22
C ASN A 51 -11.01 -15.65 9.46
N PHE A 52 -9.76 -15.41 9.04
CA PHE A 52 -9.21 -14.08 9.02
C PHE A 52 -9.94 -13.21 7.98
N LEU A 53 -10.17 -11.96 8.32
CA LEU A 53 -10.83 -11.01 7.43
C LEU A 53 -9.78 -10.25 6.60
N HIS A 54 -10.05 -10.11 5.31
CA HIS A 54 -9.36 -9.14 4.48
C HIS A 54 -9.84 -7.74 4.84
N SER A 55 -8.90 -6.81 4.92
CA SER A 55 -9.19 -5.39 5.09
C SER A 55 -9.57 -4.74 3.76
N PHE A 56 -10.04 -3.49 3.82
CA PHE A 56 -10.12 -2.65 2.63
C PHE A 56 -8.81 -2.70 1.86
N ASN A 57 -8.90 -2.81 0.54
CA ASN A 57 -7.76 -2.60 -0.31
C ASN A 57 -7.56 -1.09 -0.50
N LEU A 58 -6.65 -0.52 0.27
CA LEU A 58 -6.42 0.93 0.38
C LEU A 58 -5.19 1.41 -0.38
N LEU A 59 -4.51 0.51 -1.09
CA LEU A 59 -3.35 0.82 -1.93
C LEU A 59 -3.57 0.50 -3.40
N ASN A 60 -4.74 0.03 -3.80
CA ASN A 60 -5.05 -0.09 -5.20
C ASN A 60 -4.95 1.28 -5.86
N ALA A 61 -4.32 1.29 -7.02
CA ALA A 61 -4.15 2.48 -7.82
C ALA A 61 -4.34 2.17 -9.30
N TYR A 62 -4.49 3.17 -10.12
CA TYR A 62 -4.24 3.06 -11.54
C TYR A 62 -3.49 4.29 -12.07
N LEU A 63 -2.80 4.08 -13.16
CA LEU A 63 -2.09 5.13 -13.87
C LEU A 63 -2.53 5.10 -15.34
N GLU A 64 -2.89 6.27 -15.86
CA GLU A 64 -3.12 6.50 -17.29
C GLU A 64 -2.03 7.43 -17.81
N ILE A 65 -1.57 7.16 -19.02
CA ILE A 65 -0.64 8.02 -19.76
C ILE A 65 -1.28 8.39 -21.08
N ASP A 66 -1.52 9.69 -21.29
CA ASP A 66 -2.24 10.25 -22.46
C ASP A 66 -3.64 9.65 -22.66
N GLY A 67 -4.31 9.31 -21.55
CA GLY A 67 -5.66 8.70 -21.54
C GLY A 67 -5.69 7.18 -21.66
N ASP A 68 -4.55 6.53 -21.91
CA ASP A 68 -4.46 5.08 -21.96
C ASP A 68 -4.10 4.50 -20.60
N ARG A 69 -4.93 3.61 -20.06
CA ARG A 69 -4.69 2.93 -18.79
C ARG A 69 -3.57 1.90 -18.91
N ILE A 70 -2.64 1.95 -17.97
CA ILE A 70 -1.56 0.96 -17.87
C ILE A 70 -2.12 -0.35 -17.28
N ASP A 71 -1.84 -1.46 -17.98
CA ASP A 71 -2.13 -2.81 -17.51
C ASP A 71 -0.99 -3.78 -17.90
N SER A 72 -1.08 -5.05 -17.51
CA SER A 72 -0.06 -6.07 -17.77
C SER A 72 0.19 -6.36 -19.27
N ARG A 73 -0.71 -5.93 -20.18
CA ARG A 73 -0.63 -6.20 -21.61
C ARG A 73 0.15 -5.14 -22.39
N ASN A 74 0.25 -3.93 -21.84
CA ASN A 74 0.85 -2.77 -22.52
C ASN A 74 2.16 -2.28 -21.91
N ILE A 75 2.78 -3.10 -21.05
CA ILE A 75 4.06 -2.84 -20.42
C ILE A 75 5.16 -3.78 -20.93
N SER A 76 6.41 -3.38 -20.76
CA SER A 76 7.61 -4.15 -21.06
C SER A 76 8.66 -3.98 -19.98
N ASN A 77 9.73 -4.79 -20.01
CA ASN A 77 10.81 -4.74 -19.02
C ASN A 77 10.29 -4.82 -17.58
N PHE A 78 9.25 -5.63 -17.38
CA PHE A 78 8.65 -5.83 -16.06
C PHE A 78 9.62 -6.52 -15.12
N LYS A 79 9.79 -5.96 -13.92
CA LYS A 79 10.63 -6.51 -12.87
C LYS A 79 10.00 -6.29 -11.52
N GLN A 80 10.04 -7.32 -10.68
CA GLN A 80 9.67 -7.25 -9.27
C GLN A 80 10.85 -7.61 -8.38
N VAL A 81 11.04 -6.88 -7.30
CA VAL A 81 12.14 -7.06 -6.35
C VAL A 81 11.61 -6.98 -4.92
N LEU A 82 11.82 -8.06 -4.15
CA LEU A 82 11.68 -8.02 -2.70
C LEU A 82 13.05 -7.72 -2.09
N ASP A 83 13.18 -6.56 -1.47
CA ASP A 83 14.31 -6.23 -0.60
C ASP A 83 13.96 -6.63 0.84
N MET A 84 14.49 -7.77 1.28
CA MET A 84 14.22 -8.31 2.61
C MET A 84 14.88 -7.49 3.72
N HIS A 85 16.00 -6.84 3.43
CA HIS A 85 16.71 -6.03 4.42
C HIS A 85 15.93 -4.76 4.78
N HIS A 86 15.37 -4.09 3.78
CA HIS A 86 14.55 -2.89 3.95
C HIS A 86 13.04 -3.21 3.96
N ALA A 87 12.65 -4.48 3.87
CA ALA A 87 11.26 -4.95 3.89
C ALA A 87 10.34 -4.14 2.98
N ASN A 88 10.75 -4.01 1.74
CA ASN A 88 9.96 -3.34 0.72
C ASN A 88 9.87 -4.19 -0.55
N PHE A 89 8.82 -3.94 -1.34
CA PHE A 89 8.58 -4.65 -2.59
C PHE A 89 8.41 -3.65 -3.72
N THR A 90 9.32 -3.68 -4.68
CA THR A 90 9.35 -2.77 -5.82
C THR A 90 8.92 -3.48 -7.09
N THR A 91 8.02 -2.86 -7.84
CA THR A 91 7.69 -3.23 -9.22
C THR A 91 8.14 -2.10 -10.15
N SER A 92 8.78 -2.45 -11.24
CA SER A 92 9.21 -1.51 -12.27
C SER A 92 8.93 -2.05 -13.67
N PHE A 93 8.64 -1.15 -14.61
CA PHE A 93 8.37 -1.48 -16.01
C PHE A 93 8.51 -0.24 -16.91
N ASP A 94 8.53 -0.49 -18.20
CA ASP A 94 8.44 0.53 -19.23
C ASP A 94 7.05 0.53 -19.87
N TYR A 95 6.49 1.72 -20.11
CA TYR A 95 5.30 1.92 -20.92
C TYR A 95 5.70 2.46 -22.29
N GLY A 96 6.02 1.55 -23.18
CA GLY A 96 6.52 1.85 -24.51
C GLY A 96 7.72 2.80 -24.51
N ASP A 97 7.69 3.78 -25.40
CA ASP A 97 8.66 4.88 -25.48
C ASP A 97 8.21 6.12 -24.66
N LYS A 98 7.10 6.03 -23.93
CA LYS A 98 6.49 7.14 -23.21
C LYS A 98 7.08 7.36 -21.82
N ALA A 99 7.22 6.30 -21.03
CA ALA A 99 7.67 6.43 -19.65
C ALA A 99 8.33 5.16 -19.12
N SER A 100 9.22 5.34 -18.12
CA SER A 100 9.60 4.27 -17.18
C SER A 100 8.93 4.53 -15.84
N VAL A 101 8.33 3.51 -15.27
CA VAL A 101 7.54 3.59 -14.04
C VAL A 101 8.09 2.63 -13.00
N SER A 102 8.17 3.08 -11.76
CA SER A 102 8.44 2.20 -10.62
C SER A 102 7.58 2.58 -9.43
N TYR A 103 7.18 1.59 -8.64
CA TYR A 103 6.51 1.83 -7.37
C TYR A 103 6.96 0.81 -6.33
N THR A 104 6.99 1.25 -5.07
CA THR A 104 7.48 0.46 -3.95
C THR A 104 6.46 0.47 -2.83
N TYR A 105 6.10 -0.72 -2.35
CA TYR A 105 5.24 -0.92 -1.18
C TYR A 105 6.04 -1.02 0.11
N TYR A 106 5.49 -0.44 1.17
CA TYR A 106 5.99 -0.54 2.54
C TYR A 106 4.82 -0.80 3.51
N ALA A 107 4.95 -1.80 4.36
CA ALA A 107 4.21 -1.86 5.61
C ALA A 107 5.08 -1.16 6.68
N LEU A 108 4.74 0.07 7.05
CA LEU A 108 5.63 0.94 7.82
C LEU A 108 5.90 0.39 9.23
N ARG A 109 7.15 0.00 9.52
CA ARG A 109 7.50 -0.65 10.79
C ARG A 109 7.23 0.23 12.01
N GLN A 110 7.44 1.52 11.91
CA GLN A 110 7.20 2.49 12.99
C GLN A 110 5.72 2.88 13.17
N LEU A 111 4.86 2.65 12.17
CA LEU A 111 3.43 2.93 12.18
C LEU A 111 2.61 1.65 11.97
N PRO A 112 2.13 1.01 13.06
CA PRO A 112 1.65 -0.38 13.02
C PRO A 112 0.57 -0.69 12.00
N PHE A 113 -0.34 0.22 11.74
CA PHE A 113 -1.50 0.00 10.87
C PHE A 113 -1.43 0.80 9.56
N THR A 114 -0.23 1.28 9.21
CA THR A 114 -0.03 2.21 8.10
C THR A 114 0.84 1.59 7.03
N VAL A 115 0.43 1.79 5.79
CA VAL A 115 1.10 1.35 4.57
C VAL A 115 1.41 2.53 3.67
N LEU A 116 2.39 2.37 2.80
CA LEU A 116 2.84 3.39 1.86
C LEU A 116 3.11 2.75 0.51
N MET A 117 2.65 3.37 -0.56
CA MET A 117 3.10 3.10 -1.93
C MET A 117 3.76 4.36 -2.49
N ASN A 118 5.06 4.29 -2.75
CA ASN A 118 5.83 5.38 -3.34
C ASN A 118 5.98 5.14 -4.84
N ILE A 119 5.53 6.08 -5.68
CA ILE A 119 5.46 5.95 -7.13
C ILE A 119 6.42 6.96 -7.77
N SER A 120 7.19 6.51 -8.76
CA SER A 120 8.11 7.34 -9.54
C SER A 120 7.92 7.09 -11.03
N ILE A 121 7.81 8.16 -11.80
CA ILE A 121 7.59 8.15 -13.25
C ILE A 121 8.69 8.99 -13.89
N LEU A 122 9.44 8.41 -14.81
CA LEU A 122 10.37 9.11 -15.70
C LEU A 122 9.72 9.26 -17.07
N ALA A 123 9.33 10.47 -17.43
CA ALA A 123 8.78 10.76 -18.75
C ALA A 123 9.90 10.71 -19.81
N LYS A 124 9.78 9.85 -20.82
CA LYS A 124 10.73 9.76 -21.95
C LYS A 124 10.41 10.77 -23.04
N ARG A 125 9.19 11.28 -23.06
CA ARG A 125 8.68 12.35 -23.91
C ARG A 125 7.63 13.16 -23.16
N ASP A 126 7.11 14.24 -23.75
CA ASP A 126 6.01 15.00 -23.16
C ASP A 126 4.78 14.10 -23.05
N ILE A 127 4.23 13.98 -21.84
CA ILE A 127 3.07 13.13 -21.53
C ILE A 127 2.13 13.83 -20.55
N GLN A 128 0.89 13.39 -20.54
CA GLN A 128 -0.06 13.69 -19.48
C GLN A 128 -0.35 12.42 -18.68
N ILE A 129 -0.14 12.47 -17.38
CA ILE A 129 -0.50 11.38 -16.47
C ILE A 129 -1.83 11.67 -15.78
N THR A 130 -2.64 10.63 -15.56
CA THR A 130 -3.74 10.62 -14.57
C THR A 130 -3.47 9.48 -13.62
N ALA A 131 -3.31 9.78 -12.34
CA ALA A 131 -3.09 8.78 -11.30
C ALA A 131 -4.26 8.78 -10.31
N ALA A 132 -4.75 7.59 -9.98
CA ALA A 132 -5.82 7.41 -9.02
C ALA A 132 -5.39 6.51 -7.86
N SER A 133 -5.86 6.85 -6.66
CA SER A 133 -5.84 6.02 -5.47
C SER A 133 -7.24 5.47 -5.26
N VAL A 134 -7.37 4.15 -5.14
CA VAL A 134 -8.64 3.42 -5.05
C VAL A 134 -8.77 2.83 -3.64
N MET A 135 -9.95 3.00 -3.06
CA MET A 135 -10.37 2.34 -1.82
C MET A 135 -11.48 1.35 -2.16
N GLU A 136 -11.23 0.08 -1.90
CA GLU A 136 -12.15 -1.01 -2.24
C GLU A 136 -12.44 -1.90 -1.04
N ALA A 137 -13.72 -2.17 -0.82
CA ALA A 137 -14.16 -3.08 0.24
C ALA A 137 -14.19 -4.52 -0.27
N PRO A 138 -13.62 -5.51 0.48
CA PRO A 138 -13.78 -6.92 0.16
C PRO A 138 -15.25 -7.36 0.27
N ASP A 139 -15.65 -8.33 -0.57
CA ASP A 139 -17.01 -8.85 -0.63
C ASP A 139 -17.56 -9.39 0.70
N ALA A 140 -16.70 -9.81 1.60
CA ALA A 140 -17.09 -10.34 2.91
C ALA A 140 -17.63 -9.25 3.85
N LEU A 141 -17.23 -7.99 3.66
CA LEU A 141 -17.68 -6.88 4.50
C LEU A 141 -19.08 -6.41 4.11
N LYS A 142 -19.82 -5.85 5.07
CA LYS A 142 -21.19 -5.40 4.93
C LYS A 142 -21.33 -3.93 5.33
N ASP A 143 -22.43 -3.31 4.89
CA ASP A 143 -22.78 -1.94 5.27
C ASP A 143 -21.67 -0.94 5.03
N VAL A 144 -21.04 -1.05 3.84
CA VAL A 144 -19.94 -0.19 3.43
C VAL A 144 -20.39 1.28 3.36
N GLN A 145 -19.64 2.15 4.01
CA GLN A 145 -19.84 3.60 3.99
C GLN A 145 -18.57 4.27 3.48
N ASN A 146 -18.69 5.12 2.48
CA ASN A 146 -17.58 5.82 1.84
C ASN A 146 -17.67 7.32 2.11
N TYR A 147 -16.57 7.93 2.53
CA TYR A 147 -16.45 9.34 2.87
C TYR A 147 -15.27 9.97 2.14
N TYR A 148 -15.47 11.18 1.68
CA TYR A 148 -14.42 12.04 1.16
C TYR A 148 -14.40 13.34 1.93
N ASN A 149 -13.25 13.72 2.45
CA ASN A 149 -13.07 14.96 3.19
C ASN A 149 -11.84 15.71 2.64
N GLU A 150 -11.93 17.02 2.65
CA GLU A 150 -10.78 17.90 2.47
C GLU A 150 -10.37 18.42 3.85
N ILE A 151 -9.15 18.08 4.25
CA ILE A 151 -8.60 18.47 5.55
C ILE A 151 -7.86 19.79 5.37
N GLU A 152 -8.38 20.83 6.01
CA GLU A 152 -7.76 22.15 6.01
C GLU A 152 -6.78 22.29 7.19
N THR A 153 -5.57 22.71 6.89
CA THR A 153 -4.58 23.13 7.87
C THR A 153 -4.20 24.59 7.60
N ASN A 154 -3.45 25.20 8.50
CA ASN A 154 -2.98 26.59 8.29
C ASN A 154 -2.08 26.77 7.05
N LYS A 155 -1.64 25.69 6.43
CA LYS A 155 -0.64 25.71 5.35
C LYS A 155 -1.09 25.01 4.07
N GLU A 156 -1.99 24.05 4.17
CA GLU A 156 -2.40 23.21 3.06
C GLU A 156 -3.79 22.62 3.25
N VAL A 157 -4.45 22.29 2.14
CA VAL A 157 -5.67 21.50 2.09
C VAL A 157 -5.33 20.21 1.39
N PHE A 158 -5.71 19.07 1.95
CA PHE A 158 -5.43 17.78 1.33
C PHE A 158 -6.62 16.82 1.40
N PRO A 159 -6.77 15.96 0.37
CA PRO A 159 -7.87 15.03 0.28
C PRO A 159 -7.66 13.84 1.19
N LEU A 160 -8.75 13.31 1.72
CA LEU A 160 -8.77 12.11 2.54
C LEU A 160 -9.93 11.21 2.10
N LEU A 161 -9.63 10.04 1.55
CA LEU A 161 -10.61 8.96 1.41
C LEU A 161 -10.71 8.22 2.73
N THR A 162 -11.93 7.87 3.13
CA THR A 162 -12.17 7.03 4.29
C THR A 162 -13.33 6.08 3.99
N SER A 163 -13.19 4.82 4.37
CA SER A 163 -14.28 3.84 4.30
C SER A 163 -14.43 3.11 5.62
N SER A 164 -15.66 2.74 5.93
CA SER A 164 -15.98 1.88 7.06
C SER A 164 -16.93 0.78 6.63
N ALA A 165 -16.85 -0.38 7.27
CA ALA A 165 -17.74 -1.51 7.01
C ALA A 165 -17.85 -2.42 8.24
N GLN A 166 -18.95 -3.15 8.33
CA GLN A 166 -19.15 -4.18 9.33
C GLN A 166 -18.55 -5.50 8.87
N SER A 167 -18.01 -6.26 9.80
CA SER A 167 -17.62 -7.65 9.56
C SER A 167 -18.86 -8.52 9.28
N PRO A 168 -18.73 -9.72 8.71
CA PRO A 168 -19.85 -10.57 8.30
C PRO A 168 -20.91 -10.84 9.37
N THR A 169 -20.50 -10.95 10.65
CA THR A 169 -21.43 -11.11 11.78
C THR A 169 -21.81 -9.78 12.45
N GLY A 170 -21.28 -8.66 12.02
CA GLY A 170 -21.52 -7.33 12.61
C GLY A 170 -20.75 -7.08 13.92
N LYS A 171 -19.84 -7.98 14.34
CA LYS A 171 -19.10 -7.83 15.60
C LYS A 171 -17.97 -6.82 15.55
N LEU A 172 -17.39 -6.62 14.37
CA LEU A 172 -16.27 -5.73 14.17
C LEU A 172 -16.66 -4.61 13.20
N LEU A 173 -16.29 -3.39 13.55
CA LEU A 173 -16.25 -2.27 12.63
C LEU A 173 -14.82 -2.16 12.08
N MET A 174 -14.66 -2.26 10.77
CA MET A 174 -13.40 -2.09 10.07
C MET A 174 -13.39 -0.73 9.38
N CYS A 175 -12.31 0.02 9.53
CA CYS A 175 -12.14 1.32 8.92
C CYS A 175 -10.80 1.40 8.19
N ALA A 176 -10.77 2.11 7.08
CA ALA A 176 -9.55 2.41 6.34
C ALA A 176 -9.59 3.85 5.82
N SER A 177 -8.43 4.47 5.70
CA SER A 177 -8.27 5.81 5.13
C SER A 177 -6.99 5.89 4.32
N ASN A 178 -7.00 6.67 3.23
CA ASN A 178 -5.79 6.96 2.46
C ASN A 178 -5.75 8.40 1.95
N THR A 179 -4.58 8.86 1.55
CA THR A 179 -4.32 10.18 0.98
C THR A 179 -3.13 10.15 0.04
N PHE A 180 -3.06 11.13 -0.87
CA PHE A 180 -1.84 11.39 -1.64
C PHE A 180 -0.82 12.17 -0.80
N ILE A 181 0.46 11.91 -1.05
CA ILE A 181 1.58 12.73 -0.57
C ILE A 181 2.34 13.20 -1.81
N PHE A 182 2.27 14.50 -2.08
CA PHE A 182 2.98 15.13 -3.19
C PHE A 182 4.32 15.73 -2.74
N ASN A 183 5.26 15.89 -3.67
CA ASN A 183 6.49 16.63 -3.42
C ASN A 183 6.25 18.13 -3.45
N GLU A 184 5.30 18.59 -4.25
CA GLU A 184 4.81 19.96 -4.27
C GLU A 184 4.11 20.30 -2.95
N LYS A 185 4.00 21.59 -2.65
CA LYS A 185 3.38 22.07 -1.41
C LYS A 185 2.32 23.14 -1.66
N GLY A 186 1.23 23.04 -0.90
CA GLY A 186 0.15 24.02 -0.89
C GLY A 186 -0.49 24.19 -2.27
N VAL A 187 -0.57 25.43 -2.74
CA VAL A 187 -1.26 25.77 -4.01
C VAL A 187 -0.63 25.16 -5.28
N ASN A 188 0.58 24.64 -5.18
CA ASN A 188 1.27 23.98 -6.30
C ASN A 188 0.99 22.46 -6.35
N GLU A 189 0.30 21.90 -5.37
CA GLU A 189 -0.12 20.51 -5.41
C GLU A 189 -1.12 20.30 -6.55
N PRO A 190 -1.09 19.12 -7.19
CA PRO A 190 -2.11 18.75 -8.17
C PRO A 190 -3.51 18.81 -7.56
N LYS A 191 -4.47 19.35 -8.31
CA LYS A 191 -5.88 19.33 -7.90
C LYS A 191 -6.39 17.89 -7.91
N VAL A 192 -6.89 17.44 -6.78
CA VAL A 192 -7.48 16.10 -6.62
C VAL A 192 -9.00 16.18 -6.84
N ILE A 193 -9.55 15.15 -7.50
CA ILE A 193 -10.97 14.98 -7.75
C ILE A 193 -11.39 13.65 -7.14
N HIS A 194 -12.51 13.65 -6.39
CA HIS A 194 -13.12 12.45 -5.84
C HIS A 194 -14.24 11.94 -6.77
N GLU A 195 -14.30 10.62 -6.93
CA GLU A 195 -15.38 9.95 -7.64
C GLU A 195 -15.84 8.71 -6.84
N LEU A 196 -17.14 8.51 -6.77
CA LEU A 196 -17.78 7.31 -6.24
C LEU A 196 -18.09 6.40 -7.43
N TRP A 197 -17.52 5.19 -7.43
CA TRP A 197 -17.80 4.21 -8.49
C TRP A 197 -19.05 3.42 -8.21
N ASP A 198 -19.11 2.83 -7.00
CA ASP A 198 -20.28 2.11 -6.49
C ASP A 198 -20.29 2.12 -4.94
N SER A 199 -21.13 1.30 -4.32
CA SER A 199 -21.21 1.22 -2.85
C SER A 199 -19.94 0.69 -2.20
N ASN A 200 -19.14 -0.13 -2.91
CA ASN A 200 -17.98 -0.82 -2.37
C ASN A 200 -16.66 -0.16 -2.77
N MET A 201 -16.68 0.75 -3.74
CA MET A 201 -15.46 1.35 -4.29
C MET A 201 -15.62 2.84 -4.53
N HIS A 202 -14.67 3.61 -4.03
CA HIS A 202 -14.48 5.01 -4.40
C HIS A 202 -13.01 5.33 -4.61
N PHE A 203 -12.73 6.41 -5.28
CA PHE A 203 -11.36 6.80 -5.58
C PHE A 203 -11.19 8.31 -5.67
N MET A 204 -9.95 8.73 -5.53
CA MET A 204 -9.50 10.07 -5.82
C MET A 204 -8.41 10.05 -6.87
N LYS A 205 -8.41 11.03 -7.78
CA LYS A 205 -7.44 11.11 -8.87
C LYS A 205 -6.93 12.52 -9.09
N PHE A 206 -5.76 12.62 -9.69
CA PHE A 206 -5.21 13.87 -10.17
C PHE A 206 -4.60 13.71 -11.56
N THR A 207 -4.46 14.82 -12.28
CA THR A 207 -3.84 14.86 -13.60
C THR A 207 -2.66 15.83 -13.58
N LYS A 208 -1.56 15.46 -14.24
CA LYS A 208 -0.35 16.28 -14.35
C LYS A 208 0.31 16.10 -15.71
N LYS A 209 0.84 17.18 -16.27
CA LYS A 209 1.68 17.16 -17.47
C LYS A 209 3.14 17.05 -17.04
N LEU A 210 3.89 16.20 -17.72
CA LEU A 210 5.32 16.00 -17.53
C LEU A 210 6.04 16.24 -18.85
N ASN A 211 7.16 16.95 -18.80
CA ASN A 211 8.00 17.18 -19.97
C ASN A 211 8.96 16.00 -20.18
N ALA A 212 9.47 15.86 -21.39
CA ALA A 212 10.50 14.87 -21.70
C ALA A 212 11.72 15.01 -20.77
N GLY A 213 12.15 13.89 -20.18
CA GLY A 213 13.25 13.84 -19.21
C GLY A 213 12.85 14.19 -17.76
N GLU A 214 11.61 14.63 -17.52
CA GLU A 214 11.13 14.95 -16.17
C GLU A 214 10.90 13.67 -15.35
N LYS A 215 11.44 13.65 -14.12
CA LYS A 215 11.14 12.63 -13.11
C LYS A 215 10.14 13.21 -12.12
N TYR A 216 8.98 12.57 -12.04
CA TYR A 216 7.92 12.93 -11.10
C TYR A 216 7.68 11.82 -10.09
N SER A 217 7.53 12.19 -8.80
CA SER A 217 7.25 11.22 -7.75
C SER A 217 6.16 11.72 -6.81
N PHE A 218 5.30 10.80 -6.39
CA PHE A 218 4.26 11.02 -5.40
C PHE A 218 4.03 9.70 -4.64
N ALA A 219 3.29 9.74 -3.55
CA ALA A 219 2.96 8.53 -2.82
C ALA A 219 1.48 8.48 -2.44
N ILE A 220 1.00 7.27 -2.15
CA ILE A 220 -0.26 6.98 -1.48
C ILE A 220 0.10 6.42 -0.11
N ALA A 221 -0.36 7.08 0.95
CA ALA A 221 -0.25 6.58 2.31
C ALA A 221 -1.64 6.30 2.87
N GLY A 222 -1.78 5.20 3.59
CA GLY A 222 -3.06 4.86 4.16
C GLY A 222 -2.94 3.98 5.40
N SER A 223 -4.01 3.94 6.17
CA SER A 223 -4.09 3.15 7.40
C SER A 223 -5.38 2.35 7.42
N SER A 224 -5.33 1.18 8.06
CA SER A 224 -6.52 0.37 8.32
C SER A 224 -6.49 -0.21 9.72
N ILE A 225 -7.65 -0.23 10.37
CA ILE A 225 -7.80 -0.67 11.76
C ILE A 225 -9.22 -1.19 11.99
N THR A 226 -9.41 -2.01 13.02
CA THR A 226 -10.75 -2.47 13.43
C THR A 226 -11.06 -2.10 14.88
N SER A 227 -12.33 -2.22 15.23
CA SER A 227 -12.79 -2.05 16.63
C SER A 227 -12.21 -3.07 17.61
N ALA A 228 -11.55 -4.14 17.12
CA ALA A 228 -10.79 -5.06 17.96
C ALA A 228 -9.47 -4.46 18.45
N GLN A 229 -8.86 -3.55 17.67
CA GLN A 229 -7.61 -2.88 18.03
C GLN A 229 -7.84 -1.54 18.74
N MET A 230 -8.84 -0.77 18.31
CA MET A 230 -9.12 0.57 18.84
C MET A 230 -10.62 0.82 18.99
N ASN A 231 -11.02 1.48 20.07
CA ASN A 231 -12.44 1.75 20.35
C ASN A 231 -13.10 2.68 19.33
N ASP A 232 -12.34 3.58 18.72
CA ASP A 232 -12.80 4.50 17.68
C ASP A 232 -11.93 4.35 16.42
N PRO A 233 -12.14 3.27 15.64
CA PRO A 233 -11.30 2.98 14.50
C PRO A 233 -11.41 4.03 13.38
N MET A 234 -12.56 4.71 13.25
CA MET A 234 -12.77 5.73 12.23
C MET A 234 -11.84 6.95 12.45
N ASN A 235 -11.85 7.51 13.64
CA ASN A 235 -10.97 8.64 13.95
C ASN A 235 -9.50 8.23 13.94
N GLU A 236 -9.17 7.01 14.37
CA GLU A 236 -7.79 6.54 14.39
C GLU A 236 -7.20 6.38 13.00
N VAL A 237 -7.91 5.79 12.03
CA VAL A 237 -7.36 5.65 10.67
C VAL A 237 -7.14 7.01 10.00
N GLN A 238 -8.05 7.95 10.21
CA GLN A 238 -7.90 9.31 9.70
C GLN A 238 -6.67 10.00 10.32
N ARG A 239 -6.54 9.92 11.65
CA ARG A 239 -5.42 10.52 12.38
C ARG A 239 -4.07 9.94 11.97
N MET A 240 -3.97 8.61 11.82
CA MET A 240 -2.76 7.94 11.35
C MET A 240 -2.40 8.34 9.91
N THR A 241 -3.38 8.41 9.02
CA THR A 241 -3.18 8.80 7.62
C THR A 241 -2.76 10.26 7.51
N ILE A 242 -3.39 11.17 8.27
CA ILE A 242 -3.00 12.58 8.36
C ILE A 242 -1.57 12.70 8.89
N PHE A 243 -1.23 11.97 9.95
CA PHE A 243 0.13 11.96 10.49
C PHE A 243 1.16 11.50 9.44
N ALA A 244 0.88 10.41 8.71
CA ALA A 244 1.76 9.92 7.66
C ALA A 244 1.97 10.97 6.55
N ARG A 245 0.91 11.67 6.12
CA ARG A 245 1.02 12.76 5.15
C ARG A 245 1.91 13.90 5.66
N LEU A 246 1.70 14.34 6.90
CA LEU A 246 2.47 15.45 7.49
C LEU A 246 3.94 15.11 7.73
N GLU A 247 4.26 13.85 8.04
CA GLU A 247 5.65 13.35 8.12
C GLU A 247 6.35 13.40 6.76
N GLY A 248 5.63 13.06 5.69
CA GLY A 248 6.16 13.02 4.33
C GLY A 248 6.99 11.77 4.02
N VAL A 249 7.08 11.45 2.72
CA VAL A 249 7.63 10.17 2.22
C VAL A 249 9.03 9.90 2.73
N ASN A 250 9.94 10.86 2.62
CA ASN A 250 11.36 10.65 2.96
C ASN A 250 11.56 10.29 4.44
N ARG A 251 10.82 10.95 5.36
CA ARG A 251 10.92 10.66 6.80
C ARG A 251 10.25 9.34 7.16
N LEU A 252 9.14 9.00 6.49
CA LEU A 252 8.48 7.72 6.69
C LEU A 252 9.40 6.57 6.31
N ILE A 253 10.03 6.62 5.13
CA ILE A 253 10.96 5.59 4.65
C ILE A 253 12.20 5.52 5.55
N ALA A 254 12.83 6.66 5.88
CA ALA A 254 14.02 6.67 6.75
C ALA A 254 13.77 6.03 8.13
N LYS A 255 12.58 6.30 8.74
CA LYS A 255 12.21 5.67 10.01
C LYS A 255 11.91 4.17 9.86
N HIS A 256 11.31 3.78 8.74
CA HIS A 256 11.07 2.38 8.41
C HIS A 256 12.39 1.62 8.27
N ASP A 257 13.31 2.13 7.46
CA ASP A 257 14.64 1.54 7.25
C ASP A 257 15.43 1.44 8.57
N SER A 258 15.40 2.49 9.39
CA SER A 258 16.04 2.47 10.72
C SER A 258 15.48 1.35 11.60
N ALA A 259 14.16 1.16 11.61
CA ALA A 259 13.51 0.13 12.42
C ALA A 259 13.82 -1.29 11.92
N TRP A 260 13.94 -1.50 10.61
CA TRP A 260 14.35 -2.79 10.04
C TRP A 260 15.85 -3.05 10.24
N ASN A 261 16.70 -2.05 10.09
CA ASN A 261 18.13 -2.16 10.41
C ASN A 261 18.35 -2.57 11.87
N ASP A 262 17.52 -2.11 12.80
CA ASP A 262 17.59 -2.53 14.20
C ASP A 262 17.22 -4.01 14.39
N LEU A 263 16.28 -4.54 13.64
CA LEU A 263 15.94 -5.98 13.65
C LEU A 263 17.07 -6.83 13.10
N TRP A 264 17.68 -6.40 11.98
CA TRP A 264 18.78 -7.12 11.34
C TRP A 264 20.08 -7.14 12.16
N LYS A 265 20.17 -6.41 13.27
CA LYS A 265 21.28 -6.59 14.24
C LYS A 265 21.29 -7.99 14.88
N SER A 266 20.17 -8.71 14.83
CA SER A 266 20.02 -10.09 15.28
C SER A 266 20.09 -11.07 14.11
N ASP A 267 21.09 -10.91 13.24
CA ASP A 267 21.31 -11.74 12.06
C ASP A 267 21.99 -13.09 12.41
N ILE A 268 21.80 -14.10 11.54
CA ILE A 268 22.47 -15.39 11.60
C ILE A 268 23.33 -15.52 10.33
N THR A 269 24.63 -15.60 10.51
CA THR A 269 25.59 -15.72 9.40
C THR A 269 26.02 -17.17 9.22
N ILE A 270 25.95 -17.69 7.99
CA ILE A 270 26.44 -18.99 7.57
C ILE A 270 27.63 -18.80 6.63
N GLU A 271 28.78 -19.39 6.96
CA GLU A 271 29.95 -19.33 6.11
C GLU A 271 30.01 -20.54 5.17
N GLY A 272 30.36 -20.29 3.90
CA GLY A 272 30.65 -21.34 2.91
C GLY A 272 29.45 -21.89 2.15
N ASP A 273 28.22 -21.42 2.43
CA ASP A 273 27.02 -21.85 1.71
C ASP A 273 26.06 -20.65 1.50
N GLU A 274 26.12 -20.05 0.31
CA GLU A 274 25.29 -18.90 -0.06
C GLU A 274 23.80 -19.23 -0.12
N GLN A 275 23.42 -20.45 -0.52
CA GLN A 275 22.02 -20.87 -0.58
C GLN A 275 21.42 -20.97 0.83
N SER A 276 22.11 -21.63 1.73
CA SER A 276 21.67 -21.72 3.15
C SER A 276 21.61 -20.34 3.80
N GLN A 277 22.54 -19.42 3.48
CA GLN A 277 22.46 -18.04 3.96
C GLN A 277 21.20 -17.32 3.45
N GLN A 278 20.87 -17.48 2.17
CA GLN A 278 19.67 -16.89 1.59
C GLN A 278 18.39 -17.47 2.22
N ASP A 279 18.36 -18.76 2.47
CA ASP A 279 17.23 -19.44 3.10
C ASP A 279 17.01 -18.94 4.54
N ILE A 280 18.08 -18.79 5.33
CA ILE A 280 18.02 -18.22 6.68
C ILE A 280 17.55 -16.76 6.65
N HIS A 281 18.07 -15.92 5.76
CA HIS A 281 17.62 -14.54 5.63
C HIS A 281 16.14 -14.46 5.22
N SER A 282 15.67 -15.36 4.36
CA SER A 282 14.24 -15.45 4.02
C SER A 282 13.38 -15.81 5.23
N MET A 283 13.80 -16.80 6.03
CA MET A 283 13.11 -17.18 7.26
C MET A 283 13.09 -16.04 8.29
N LEU A 284 14.21 -15.34 8.50
CA LEU A 284 14.32 -14.20 9.41
C LEU A 284 13.43 -13.04 8.94
N TYR A 285 13.42 -12.74 7.64
CA TYR A 285 12.53 -11.73 7.08
C TYR A 285 11.06 -12.03 7.39
N HIS A 286 10.61 -13.29 7.17
CA HIS A 286 9.24 -13.67 7.48
C HIS A 286 8.96 -13.59 8.98
N LEU A 287 9.89 -14.02 9.82
CA LEU A 287 9.76 -13.89 11.27
C LEU A 287 9.63 -12.43 11.71
N TYR A 288 10.52 -11.56 11.24
CA TYR A 288 10.49 -10.12 11.56
C TYR A 288 9.24 -9.42 11.00
N SER A 289 8.73 -9.85 9.86
CA SER A 289 7.48 -9.35 9.29
C SER A 289 6.26 -9.72 10.12
N PHE A 290 6.31 -10.84 10.84
CA PHE A 290 5.21 -11.35 11.64
C PHE A 290 5.26 -10.86 13.10
N VAL A 291 6.45 -10.82 13.71
CA VAL A 291 6.62 -10.50 15.13
C VAL A 291 6.73 -8.99 15.35
N ARG A 292 6.02 -8.48 16.34
CA ARG A 292 6.12 -7.11 16.81
C ARG A 292 5.94 -7.04 18.33
N SER A 293 6.72 -6.20 19.00
CA SER A 293 6.47 -5.89 20.41
C SER A 293 5.09 -5.27 20.58
N GLY A 294 4.27 -5.82 21.46
CA GLY A 294 2.91 -5.35 21.71
C GLY A 294 1.84 -5.92 20.77
N SER A 295 2.19 -6.79 19.82
CA SER A 295 1.19 -7.61 19.15
C SER A 295 0.74 -8.73 20.10
N SER A 296 -0.55 -8.78 20.41
CA SER A 296 -1.13 -9.99 21.02
C SER A 296 -1.18 -11.08 19.95
N LEU A 297 -0.14 -11.90 19.91
CA LEU A 297 -0.22 -13.17 19.20
C LEU A 297 -1.03 -14.09 20.10
N SER A 298 -2.31 -14.20 19.83
CA SER A 298 -3.17 -15.24 20.42
C SER A 298 -3.33 -16.38 19.44
#